data_76b47b51b148b6c0f1cceea64be80803
#
_entry.id   76b47b51b148b6c0f1cceea64be80803
#
_cell.length_a   1.000
_cell.length_b   1.000
_cell.length_c   1.000
_cell.angle_alpha   90.00
_cell.angle_beta   90.00
_cell.angle_gamma   90.00
#
_symmetry.space_group_name_H-M   'P 1'
#
loop_
_entity.id
_entity.type
_entity.pdbx_description
1 polymer ?
#
loop_
_entity_poly.entity_id
_entity_poly.type
_entity_poly.pdbx_seq_one_letter_code
_entity_poly.pdbx_strand_id
1 'polypeptide(L)'
;MLVRRVPFGRGWRWIVEAFSLFRRGPIIWIILSALLLLIALGLNVIPVVGEYILYLLTPLFIAGMMTACRDLEAGKTIEVGHLFRGFRENTTQLITVGGIYLVGQVVIVGVVLSVGGAELQEALRAVADGHPEQITAEAANRVSLAVLVGSALFLPLAMAVWFAPSLVALDNVLAFRALQTSMRACLANLLPFLCYSVIMSGLLLIAMTPLLAGLLLWMPLAVISTYTSYKDVFVRATDESDMARPG
;
A
#
# COMPACT_ATOMS: atom_id res chain seq x y z
N MET A 1 4.51 6.86 -20.46
CA MET A 1 4.68 5.61 -19.70
C MET A 1 3.72 4.57 -20.22
N LEU A 2 4.21 3.39 -20.56
CA LEU A 2 3.40 2.27 -21.01
C LEU A 2 3.23 1.27 -19.88
N VAL A 3 2.01 0.74 -19.72
CA VAL A 3 1.71 -0.33 -18.78
C VAL A 3 1.98 -1.66 -19.46
N ARG A 4 2.92 -2.44 -18.94
CA ARG A 4 3.27 -3.78 -19.39
C ARG A 4 2.44 -4.83 -18.65
N ARG A 5 1.98 -5.85 -19.36
CA ARG A 5 1.43 -7.06 -18.74
C ARG A 5 2.57 -8.02 -18.44
N VAL A 6 2.58 -8.56 -17.22
CA VAL A 6 3.61 -9.48 -16.75
C VAL A 6 3.00 -10.85 -16.41
N PRO A 7 3.75 -11.95 -16.52
CA PRO A 7 3.24 -13.28 -16.22
C PRO A 7 2.99 -13.48 -14.71
N PHE A 8 2.11 -14.42 -14.36
CA PHE A 8 1.68 -14.75 -12.99
C PHE A 8 2.85 -14.90 -12.00
N GLY A 9 3.90 -15.63 -12.38
CA GLY A 9 5.07 -15.88 -11.51
C GLY A 9 5.89 -14.64 -11.15
N ARG A 10 5.63 -13.47 -11.77
CA ARG A 10 6.32 -12.22 -11.38
C ARG A 10 5.94 -11.77 -9.98
N GLY A 11 4.74 -12.09 -9.50
CA GLY A 11 4.32 -11.78 -8.14
C GLY A 11 5.28 -12.30 -7.06
N TRP A 12 5.78 -13.53 -7.22
CA TRP A 12 6.83 -14.10 -6.36
C TRP A 12 8.18 -13.40 -6.55
N ARG A 13 8.57 -13.16 -7.80
CA ARG A 13 9.86 -12.54 -8.11
C ARG A 13 10.00 -11.14 -7.53
N TRP A 14 8.94 -10.35 -7.49
CA TRP A 14 8.96 -9.04 -6.85
C TRP A 14 9.41 -9.10 -5.39
N ILE A 15 8.97 -10.12 -4.65
CA ILE A 15 9.35 -10.33 -3.26
C ILE A 15 10.83 -10.76 -3.15
N VAL A 16 11.30 -11.65 -4.02
CA VAL A 16 12.70 -12.10 -4.06
C VAL A 16 13.64 -10.94 -4.42
N GLU A 17 13.28 -10.15 -5.43
CA GLU A 17 14.03 -8.96 -5.84
C GLU A 17 14.04 -7.91 -4.71
N ALA A 18 12.90 -7.71 -4.02
CA ALA A 18 12.80 -6.85 -2.86
C ALA A 18 13.72 -7.29 -1.73
N PHE A 19 13.76 -8.58 -1.43
CA PHE A 19 14.67 -9.13 -0.41
C PHE A 19 16.14 -8.94 -0.79
N SER A 20 16.49 -9.06 -2.07
CA SER A 20 17.85 -8.77 -2.56
C SER A 20 18.24 -7.30 -2.34
N LEU A 21 17.30 -6.36 -2.60
CA LEU A 21 17.53 -4.94 -2.37
C LEU A 21 17.58 -4.62 -0.85
N PHE A 22 16.70 -5.22 -0.06
CA PHE A 22 16.71 -5.11 1.41
C PHE A 22 18.07 -5.47 2.01
N ARG A 23 18.70 -6.58 1.56
CA ARG A 23 20.00 -7.05 2.05
C ARG A 23 21.15 -6.08 1.79
N ARG A 24 21.01 -5.10 0.89
CA ARG A 24 22.05 -4.09 0.64
C ARG A 24 22.14 -3.03 1.74
N GLY A 25 21.12 -2.93 2.61
CA GLY A 25 21.11 -1.98 3.74
C GLY A 25 20.05 -2.37 4.79
N PRO A 26 20.14 -3.55 5.42
CA PRO A 26 19.06 -4.04 6.28
C PRO A 26 18.80 -3.16 7.49
N ILE A 27 19.84 -2.62 8.09
CA ILE A 27 19.73 -1.79 9.31
C ILE A 27 18.95 -0.51 9.02
N ILE A 28 19.28 0.19 7.94
CA ILE A 28 18.58 1.45 7.61
C ILE A 28 17.11 1.19 7.25
N TRP A 29 16.81 0.09 6.55
CA TRP A 29 15.42 -0.28 6.26
C TRP A 29 14.60 -0.56 7.52
N ILE A 30 15.20 -1.25 8.51
CA ILE A 30 14.56 -1.49 9.81
C ILE A 30 14.34 -0.16 10.54
N ILE A 31 15.33 0.75 10.53
CA ILE A 31 15.20 2.07 11.16
C ILE A 31 14.07 2.88 10.51
N LEU A 32 14.00 2.93 9.17
CA LEU A 32 12.94 3.64 8.44
C LEU A 32 11.56 3.07 8.77
N SER A 33 11.44 1.74 8.82
CA SER A 33 10.19 1.05 9.16
C SER A 33 9.79 1.26 10.62
N ALA A 34 10.75 1.20 11.54
CA ALA A 34 10.51 1.49 12.96
C ALA A 34 10.04 2.95 13.17
N LEU A 35 10.68 3.89 12.48
CA LEU A 35 10.29 5.30 12.56
C LEU A 35 8.88 5.52 11.98
N LEU A 36 8.56 4.91 10.84
CA LEU A 36 7.21 4.98 10.26
C LEU A 36 6.17 4.36 11.20
N LEU A 37 6.49 3.22 11.82
CA LEU A 37 5.61 2.58 12.80
C LEU A 37 5.41 3.47 14.05
N LEU A 38 6.47 4.08 14.56
CA LEU A 38 6.38 5.01 15.68
C LEU A 38 5.52 6.24 15.36
N ILE A 39 5.66 6.80 14.16
CA ILE A 39 4.80 7.90 13.69
C ILE A 39 3.34 7.44 13.63
N ALA A 40 3.08 6.26 13.06
CA ALA A 40 1.74 5.72 12.97
C ALA A 40 1.13 5.47 14.35
N LEU A 41 1.88 4.88 15.28
CA LEU A 41 1.44 4.66 16.67
C LEU A 41 1.19 5.98 17.39
N GLY A 42 2.08 6.97 17.23
CA GLY A 42 1.92 8.29 17.84
C GLY A 42 0.67 9.02 17.33
N LEU A 43 0.37 8.94 16.04
CA LEU A 43 -0.85 9.51 15.48
C LEU A 43 -2.11 8.77 15.99
N ASN A 44 -2.06 7.44 16.14
CA ASN A 44 -3.19 6.66 16.65
C ASN A 44 -3.55 6.96 18.12
N VAL A 45 -2.68 7.63 18.88
CA VAL A 45 -3.03 8.14 20.23
C VAL A 45 -4.12 9.22 20.16
N ILE A 46 -4.24 9.91 19.02
CA ILE A 46 -5.28 10.93 18.80
C ILE A 46 -6.51 10.24 18.19
N PRO A 47 -7.58 10.01 18.96
CA PRO A 47 -8.73 9.28 18.47
C PRO A 47 -9.34 9.93 17.23
N VAL A 48 -9.70 9.12 16.23
CA VAL A 48 -10.35 9.51 14.96
C VAL A 48 -9.44 10.38 14.08
N VAL A 49 -8.94 11.51 14.59
CA VAL A 49 -8.16 12.50 13.79
C VAL A 49 -6.82 11.93 13.33
N GLY A 50 -6.15 11.16 14.19
CA GLY A 50 -4.83 10.60 13.89
C GLY A 50 -4.84 9.64 12.71
N GLU A 51 -5.88 8.83 12.58
CA GLU A 51 -6.07 7.91 11.46
C GLU A 51 -6.24 8.68 10.13
N TYR A 52 -7.04 9.75 10.12
CA TYR A 52 -7.23 10.58 8.93
C TYR A 52 -5.96 11.32 8.52
N ILE A 53 -5.18 11.80 9.50
CA ILE A 53 -3.85 12.39 9.24
C ILE A 53 -2.94 11.34 8.61
N LEU A 54 -2.95 10.10 9.13
CA LEU A 54 -2.14 9.01 8.61
C LEU A 54 -2.51 8.68 7.16
N TYR A 55 -3.80 8.59 6.82
CA TYR A 55 -4.25 8.38 5.44
C TYR A 55 -3.76 9.48 4.50
N LEU A 56 -3.76 10.73 4.95
CA LEU A 56 -3.29 11.87 4.17
C LEU A 56 -1.78 11.85 3.95
N LEU A 57 -1.00 11.45 4.98
CA LEU A 57 0.46 11.50 4.97
C LEU A 57 1.11 10.24 4.40
N THR A 58 0.42 9.10 4.39
CA THR A 58 0.95 7.82 3.90
C THR A 58 1.59 7.93 2.50
N PRO A 59 0.99 8.59 1.49
CA PRO A 59 1.61 8.74 0.17
C PRO A 59 2.94 9.48 0.20
N LEU A 60 3.14 10.44 1.14
CA LEU A 60 4.39 11.18 1.27
C LEU A 60 5.51 10.29 1.81
N PHE A 61 5.21 9.46 2.81
CA PHE A 61 6.17 8.50 3.34
C PHE A 61 6.52 7.42 2.33
N ILE A 62 5.53 6.87 1.62
CA ILE A 62 5.76 5.89 0.54
C ILE A 62 6.63 6.51 -0.55
N ALA A 63 6.37 7.74 -0.99
CA ALA A 63 7.18 8.46 -1.97
C ALA A 63 8.64 8.58 -1.52
N GLY A 64 8.87 8.92 -0.25
CA GLY A 64 10.20 8.95 0.34
C GLY A 64 10.90 7.59 0.29
N MET A 65 10.21 6.52 0.65
CA MET A 65 10.76 5.16 0.58
C MET A 65 11.00 4.69 -0.86
N MET A 66 10.17 5.10 -1.83
CA MET A 66 10.40 4.80 -3.26
C MET A 66 11.67 5.47 -3.78
N THR A 67 11.93 6.73 -3.38
CA THR A 67 13.18 7.42 -3.74
C THR A 67 14.38 6.76 -3.07
N ALA A 68 14.25 6.26 -1.84
CA ALA A 68 15.29 5.48 -1.17
C ALA A 68 15.61 4.17 -1.94
N CYS A 69 14.59 3.45 -2.41
CA CYS A 69 14.80 2.25 -3.24
C CYS A 69 15.60 2.57 -4.51
N ARG A 70 15.22 3.64 -5.21
CA ARG A 70 15.90 4.10 -6.44
C ARG A 70 17.36 4.47 -6.17
N ASP A 71 17.63 5.23 -5.10
CA ASP A 71 18.96 5.68 -4.75
C ASP A 71 19.86 4.50 -4.32
N LEU A 72 19.33 3.54 -3.55
CA LEU A 72 20.05 2.32 -3.18
C LEU A 72 20.38 1.45 -4.40
N GLU A 73 19.46 1.33 -5.34
CA GLU A 73 19.69 0.59 -6.59
C GLU A 73 20.79 1.23 -7.42
N ALA A 74 20.86 2.57 -7.44
CA ALA A 74 21.92 3.34 -8.07
C ALA A 74 23.26 3.32 -7.31
N GLY A 75 23.37 2.52 -6.23
CA GLY A 75 24.59 2.40 -5.43
C GLY A 75 24.84 3.53 -4.43
N LYS A 76 23.83 4.40 -4.21
CA LYS A 76 23.93 5.48 -3.22
C LYS A 76 23.56 4.96 -1.82
N THR A 77 24.01 5.66 -0.79
CA THR A 77 23.63 5.39 0.60
C THR A 77 22.23 5.91 0.90
N ILE A 78 21.47 5.14 1.70
CA ILE A 78 20.17 5.56 2.22
C ILE A 78 20.37 6.19 3.58
N GLU A 79 19.62 7.26 3.84
CA GLU A 79 19.61 7.98 5.11
C GLU A 79 18.18 8.12 5.62
N VAL A 80 18.01 8.40 6.92
CA VAL A 80 16.70 8.63 7.55
C VAL A 80 15.93 9.77 6.86
N GLY A 81 16.65 10.76 6.35
CA GLY A 81 16.08 11.89 5.59
C GLY A 81 15.25 11.48 4.38
N HIS A 82 15.50 10.29 3.79
CA HIS A 82 14.71 9.79 2.65
C HIS A 82 13.23 9.63 2.98
N LEU A 83 12.89 9.23 4.21
CA LEU A 83 11.50 9.07 4.63
C LEU A 83 10.68 10.35 4.45
N PHE A 84 11.34 11.51 4.59
CA PHE A 84 10.70 12.83 4.53
C PHE A 84 10.84 13.52 3.17
N ARG A 85 11.40 12.87 2.15
CA ARG A 85 11.54 13.48 0.81
C ARG A 85 10.20 13.84 0.18
N GLY A 86 9.16 13.02 0.36
CA GLY A 86 7.83 13.34 -0.15
C GLY A 86 7.22 14.64 0.41
N PHE A 87 7.73 15.14 1.54
CA PHE A 87 7.34 16.43 2.12
C PHE A 87 8.09 17.62 1.50
N ARG A 88 9.09 17.37 0.68
CA ARG A 88 9.89 18.40 0.01
C ARG A 88 9.73 18.38 -1.50
N GLU A 89 9.46 17.20 -2.06
CA GLU A 89 9.34 16.97 -3.49
C GLU A 89 7.94 16.50 -3.83
N ASN A 90 7.27 17.15 -4.79
CA ASN A 90 5.92 16.78 -5.24
C ASN A 90 4.83 16.76 -4.14
N THR A 91 5.03 17.47 -3.03
CA THR A 91 4.17 17.46 -1.84
C THR A 91 2.69 17.67 -2.17
N THR A 92 2.37 18.68 -2.99
CA THR A 92 0.98 18.98 -3.38
C THR A 92 0.33 17.79 -4.09
N GLN A 93 1.03 17.13 -4.99
CA GLN A 93 0.50 15.99 -5.74
C GLN A 93 0.30 14.78 -4.80
N LEU A 94 1.23 14.54 -3.88
CA LEU A 94 1.15 13.44 -2.92
C LEU A 94 0.03 13.66 -1.89
N ILE A 95 -0.15 14.90 -1.40
CA ILE A 95 -1.29 15.27 -0.55
C ILE A 95 -2.61 15.09 -1.32
N THR A 96 -2.65 15.43 -2.61
CA THR A 96 -3.86 15.19 -3.43
C THR A 96 -4.18 13.70 -3.53
N VAL A 97 -3.18 12.82 -3.71
CA VAL A 97 -3.38 11.36 -3.68
C VAL A 97 -3.93 10.92 -2.32
N GLY A 98 -3.33 11.40 -1.21
CA GLY A 98 -3.78 11.09 0.14
C GLY A 98 -5.18 11.62 0.45
N GLY A 99 -5.51 12.81 -0.02
CA GLY A 99 -6.85 13.40 0.13
C GLY A 99 -7.94 12.61 -0.62
N ILE A 100 -7.64 12.15 -1.85
CA ILE A 100 -8.56 11.28 -2.61
C ILE A 100 -8.73 9.94 -1.90
N TYR A 101 -7.66 9.37 -1.37
CA TYR A 101 -7.72 8.14 -0.58
C TYR A 101 -8.57 8.34 0.68
N LEU A 102 -8.33 9.42 1.42
CA LEU A 102 -9.08 9.78 2.63
C LEU A 102 -10.59 9.92 2.34
N VAL A 103 -10.97 10.70 1.32
CA VAL A 103 -12.37 10.86 0.94
C VAL A 103 -12.99 9.53 0.53
N GLY A 104 -12.25 8.72 -0.24
CA GLY A 104 -12.70 7.38 -0.61
C GLY A 104 -12.97 6.49 0.61
N GLN A 105 -12.07 6.50 1.60
CA GLN A 105 -12.24 5.75 2.85
C GLN A 105 -13.48 6.21 3.64
N VAL A 106 -13.66 7.52 3.79
CA VAL A 106 -14.84 8.07 4.48
C VAL A 106 -16.13 7.63 3.80
N VAL A 107 -16.18 7.68 2.47
CA VAL A 107 -17.33 7.22 1.69
C VAL A 107 -17.56 5.72 1.88
N ILE A 108 -16.52 4.90 1.81
CA ILE A 108 -16.62 3.44 2.01
C ILE A 108 -17.16 3.13 3.40
N VAL A 109 -16.60 3.74 4.45
CA VAL A 109 -17.07 3.56 5.82
C VAL A 109 -18.54 3.96 5.95
N GLY A 110 -18.94 5.11 5.38
CA GLY A 110 -20.33 5.55 5.36
C GLY A 110 -21.29 4.55 4.70
N VAL A 111 -20.87 3.98 3.55
CA VAL A 111 -21.65 2.93 2.86
C VAL A 111 -21.72 1.65 3.69
N VAL A 112 -20.60 1.20 4.27
CA VAL A 112 -20.56 -0.01 5.13
C VAL A 112 -21.50 0.16 6.33
N LEU A 113 -21.46 1.30 7.01
CA LEU A 113 -22.34 1.60 8.13
C LEU A 113 -23.81 1.67 7.71
N SER A 114 -24.10 2.23 6.53
CA SER A 114 -25.47 2.32 5.99
C SER A 114 -26.01 0.93 5.61
N VAL A 115 -25.20 0.08 4.98
CA VAL A 115 -25.61 -1.29 4.58
C VAL A 115 -25.72 -2.20 5.79
N GLY A 116 -24.79 -2.09 6.74
CA GLY A 116 -24.76 -2.91 7.96
C GLY A 116 -25.82 -2.57 8.98
N GLY A 117 -26.31 -1.31 8.97
CA GLY A 117 -27.41 -0.86 9.82
C GLY A 117 -27.18 -1.02 11.31
N ALA A 118 -28.28 -1.25 12.05
CA ALA A 118 -28.24 -1.52 13.49
C ALA A 118 -27.58 -2.86 13.82
N GLU A 119 -27.75 -3.85 12.95
CA GLU A 119 -27.20 -5.20 13.10
C GLU A 119 -25.67 -5.22 13.11
N LEU A 120 -25.02 -4.36 12.31
CA LEU A 120 -23.56 -4.20 12.36
C LEU A 120 -23.12 -3.64 13.71
N GLN A 121 -23.86 -2.65 14.25
CA GLN A 121 -23.54 -2.07 15.56
C GLN A 121 -23.72 -3.09 16.69
N GLU A 122 -24.79 -3.89 16.63
CA GLU A 122 -25.06 -4.96 17.58
C GLU A 122 -23.96 -6.04 17.54
N ALA A 123 -23.56 -6.48 16.36
CA ALA A 123 -22.48 -7.44 16.18
C ALA A 123 -21.15 -6.90 16.72
N LEU A 124 -20.83 -5.63 16.46
CA LEU A 124 -19.61 -4.99 16.97
C LEU A 124 -19.62 -4.91 18.50
N ARG A 125 -20.77 -4.61 19.12
CA ARG A 125 -20.91 -4.61 20.58
C ARG A 125 -20.75 -6.01 21.15
N ALA A 126 -21.43 -7.01 20.59
CA ALA A 126 -21.33 -8.40 21.03
C ALA A 126 -19.88 -8.91 21.02
N VAL A 127 -19.10 -8.56 19.98
CA VAL A 127 -17.66 -8.88 19.92
C VAL A 127 -16.85 -8.11 20.97
N ALA A 128 -17.13 -6.81 21.16
CA ALA A 128 -16.43 -5.97 22.14
C ALA A 128 -16.68 -6.43 23.58
N ASP A 129 -17.90 -6.90 23.88
CA ASP A 129 -18.30 -7.41 25.19
C ASP A 129 -17.84 -8.87 25.43
N GLY A 130 -17.18 -9.50 24.43
CA GLY A 130 -16.67 -10.87 24.52
C GLY A 130 -17.74 -11.96 24.35
N HIS A 131 -18.91 -11.61 23.80
CA HIS A 131 -20.06 -12.50 23.59
C HIS A 131 -20.42 -12.68 22.10
N PRO A 132 -19.49 -13.14 21.24
CA PRO A 132 -19.76 -13.31 19.80
C PRO A 132 -20.88 -14.32 19.51
N GLU A 133 -21.19 -15.21 20.46
CA GLU A 133 -22.31 -16.20 20.38
C GLU A 133 -23.68 -15.53 20.36
N GLN A 134 -23.82 -14.27 20.77
CA GLN A 134 -25.06 -13.52 20.75
C GLN A 134 -25.40 -12.93 19.36
N ILE A 135 -24.47 -13.02 18.40
CA ILE A 135 -24.69 -12.53 17.04
C ILE A 135 -25.75 -13.42 16.36
N THR A 136 -26.88 -12.81 16.03
CA THR A 136 -27.96 -13.51 15.32
C THR A 136 -27.57 -13.84 13.88
N ALA A 137 -28.21 -14.84 13.26
CA ALA A 137 -27.97 -15.17 11.86
C ALA A 137 -28.30 -14.00 10.93
N GLU A 138 -29.29 -13.18 11.28
CA GLU A 138 -29.65 -11.98 10.52
C GLU A 138 -28.54 -10.92 10.60
N ALA A 139 -28.02 -10.63 11.80
CA ALA A 139 -26.90 -9.75 12.01
C ALA A 139 -25.63 -10.24 11.26
N ALA A 140 -25.33 -11.54 11.32
CA ALA A 140 -24.21 -12.12 10.59
C ALA A 140 -24.34 -11.94 9.06
N ASN A 141 -25.55 -12.13 8.49
CA ASN A 141 -25.81 -11.90 7.08
C ASN A 141 -25.63 -10.42 6.68
N ARG A 142 -26.15 -9.50 7.50
CA ARG A 142 -25.98 -8.05 7.27
C ARG A 142 -24.51 -7.62 7.34
N VAL A 143 -23.77 -8.09 8.35
CA VAL A 143 -22.34 -7.86 8.47
C VAL A 143 -21.59 -8.39 7.24
N SER A 144 -21.90 -9.62 6.82
CA SER A 144 -21.28 -10.23 5.63
C SER A 144 -21.53 -9.40 4.35
N LEU A 145 -22.78 -8.92 4.17
CA LEU A 145 -23.13 -8.05 3.05
C LEU A 145 -22.37 -6.72 3.13
N ALA A 146 -22.30 -6.08 4.30
CA ALA A 146 -21.59 -4.84 4.51
C ALA A 146 -20.08 -4.99 4.21
N VAL A 147 -19.46 -6.08 4.66
CA VAL A 147 -18.07 -6.42 4.38
C VAL A 147 -17.84 -6.66 2.88
N LEU A 148 -18.74 -7.38 2.22
CA LEU A 148 -18.66 -7.64 0.78
C LEU A 148 -18.73 -6.33 -0.03
N VAL A 149 -19.71 -5.47 0.27
CA VAL A 149 -19.86 -4.16 -0.37
C VAL A 149 -18.66 -3.26 -0.09
N GLY A 150 -18.22 -3.19 1.17
CA GLY A 150 -17.03 -2.44 1.55
C GLY A 150 -15.78 -2.90 0.80
N SER A 151 -15.56 -4.21 0.71
CA SER A 151 -14.43 -4.80 -0.02
C SER A 151 -14.50 -4.51 -1.52
N ALA A 152 -15.70 -4.59 -2.10
CA ALA A 152 -15.91 -4.28 -3.53
C ALA A 152 -15.60 -2.80 -3.87
N LEU A 153 -15.87 -1.88 -2.95
CA LEU A 153 -15.54 -0.46 -3.10
C LEU A 153 -14.08 -0.17 -2.76
N PHE A 154 -13.53 -0.85 -1.76
CA PHE A 154 -12.14 -0.67 -1.33
C PHE A 154 -11.14 -1.13 -2.40
N LEU A 155 -11.41 -2.24 -3.09
CA LEU A 155 -10.49 -2.82 -4.08
C LEU A 155 -10.13 -1.83 -5.20
N PRO A 156 -11.06 -1.17 -5.90
CA PRO A 156 -10.71 -0.15 -6.90
C PRO A 156 -9.99 1.06 -6.30
N LEU A 157 -10.35 1.49 -5.09
CA LEU A 157 -9.63 2.57 -4.41
C LEU A 157 -8.17 2.17 -4.12
N ALA A 158 -7.95 0.98 -3.59
CA ALA A 158 -6.62 0.44 -3.33
C ALA A 158 -5.80 0.33 -4.62
N MET A 159 -6.38 -0.18 -5.71
CA MET A 159 -5.72 -0.25 -7.02
C MET A 159 -5.33 1.14 -7.56
N ALA A 160 -6.17 2.15 -7.35
CA ALA A 160 -5.87 3.50 -7.78
C ALA A 160 -4.68 4.09 -7.03
N VAL A 161 -4.58 3.85 -5.72
CA VAL A 161 -3.55 4.42 -4.86
C VAL A 161 -2.26 3.61 -4.85
N TRP A 162 -2.28 2.33 -5.22
CA TRP A 162 -1.16 1.40 -5.09
C TRP A 162 0.17 1.93 -5.64
N PHE A 163 0.19 2.37 -6.88
CA PHE A 163 1.37 2.93 -7.55
C PHE A 163 1.39 4.45 -7.63
N ALA A 164 0.30 5.13 -7.25
CA ALA A 164 0.20 6.56 -7.42
C ALA A 164 1.33 7.35 -6.74
N PRO A 165 1.74 7.04 -5.48
CA PRO A 165 2.88 7.71 -4.85
C PRO A 165 4.20 7.47 -5.60
N SER A 166 4.40 6.25 -6.14
CA SER A 166 5.59 5.89 -6.92
C SER A 166 5.66 6.67 -8.24
N LEU A 167 4.54 6.76 -8.96
CA LEU A 167 4.42 7.51 -10.21
C LEU A 167 4.64 9.02 -10.01
N VAL A 168 4.13 9.57 -8.91
CA VAL A 168 4.35 10.97 -8.54
C VAL A 168 5.81 11.22 -8.19
N ALA A 169 6.40 10.37 -7.31
CA ALA A 169 7.73 10.58 -6.77
C ALA A 169 8.86 10.30 -7.77
N LEU A 170 8.70 9.28 -8.61
CA LEU A 170 9.78 8.80 -9.49
C LEU A 170 9.70 9.36 -10.91
N ASP A 171 8.49 9.73 -11.38
CA ASP A 171 8.26 10.17 -12.76
C ASP A 171 7.51 11.50 -12.86
N ASN A 172 7.28 12.20 -11.75
CA ASN A 172 6.61 13.50 -11.69
C ASN A 172 5.21 13.51 -12.37
N VAL A 173 4.49 12.39 -12.31
CA VAL A 173 3.14 12.28 -12.87
C VAL A 173 2.15 13.03 -11.97
N LEU A 174 1.24 13.82 -12.56
CA LEU A 174 0.19 14.52 -11.81
C LEU A 174 -0.72 13.52 -11.08
N ALA A 175 -1.16 13.85 -9.86
CA ALA A 175 -1.92 12.98 -8.96
C ALA A 175 -3.07 12.24 -9.64
N PHE A 176 -3.93 12.94 -10.38
CA PHE A 176 -5.09 12.33 -11.02
C PHE A 176 -4.70 11.33 -12.12
N ARG A 177 -3.68 11.66 -12.91
CA ARG A 177 -3.12 10.75 -13.92
C ARG A 177 -2.42 9.56 -13.29
N ALA A 178 -1.72 9.77 -12.17
CA ALA A 178 -1.06 8.72 -11.41
C ALA A 178 -2.08 7.69 -10.88
N LEU A 179 -3.21 8.16 -10.30
CA LEU A 179 -4.31 7.30 -9.84
C LEU A 179 -4.93 6.48 -10.98
N GLN A 180 -5.23 7.12 -12.13
CA GLN A 180 -5.78 6.43 -13.30
C GLN A 180 -4.81 5.40 -13.87
N THR A 181 -3.53 5.75 -13.94
CA THR A 181 -2.48 4.89 -14.48
C THR A 181 -2.23 3.70 -13.55
N SER A 182 -2.21 3.94 -12.23
CA SER A 182 -2.13 2.88 -11.20
C SER A 182 -3.29 1.89 -11.32
N MET A 183 -4.53 2.38 -11.41
CA MET A 183 -5.73 1.55 -11.60
C MET A 183 -5.60 0.66 -12.84
N ARG A 184 -5.24 1.25 -13.99
CA ARG A 184 -5.06 0.50 -15.24
C ARG A 184 -3.96 -0.56 -15.13
N ALA A 185 -2.86 -0.25 -14.45
CA ALA A 185 -1.74 -1.15 -14.23
C ALA A 185 -2.14 -2.35 -13.36
N CYS A 186 -2.87 -2.13 -12.29
CA CYS A 186 -3.39 -3.19 -11.43
C CYS A 186 -4.40 -4.07 -12.16
N LEU A 187 -5.36 -3.47 -12.89
CA LEU A 187 -6.35 -4.23 -13.70
C LEU A 187 -5.70 -5.05 -14.80
N ALA A 188 -4.64 -4.54 -15.45
CA ALA A 188 -3.92 -5.26 -16.49
C ALA A 188 -3.09 -6.44 -15.94
N ASN A 189 -2.79 -6.45 -14.63
CA ASN A 189 -1.90 -7.39 -13.96
C ASN A 189 -2.53 -8.06 -12.72
N LEU A 190 -3.85 -8.33 -12.75
CA LEU A 190 -4.57 -8.92 -11.62
C LEU A 190 -3.96 -10.24 -11.12
N LEU A 191 -3.57 -11.14 -12.03
CA LEU A 191 -3.04 -12.46 -11.67
C LEU A 191 -1.68 -12.39 -10.96
N PRO A 192 -0.67 -11.62 -11.43
CA PRO A 192 0.56 -11.39 -10.68
C PRO A 192 0.33 -10.75 -9.31
N PHE A 193 -0.61 -9.78 -9.23
CA PHE A 193 -0.97 -9.16 -7.94
C PHE A 193 -1.66 -10.12 -6.98
N LEU A 194 -2.50 -11.02 -7.50
CA LEU A 194 -3.13 -12.05 -6.66
C LEU A 194 -2.05 -12.98 -6.06
N CYS A 195 -1.11 -13.46 -6.89
CA CYS A 195 0.03 -14.26 -6.43
C CYS A 195 0.83 -13.51 -5.34
N TYR A 196 1.19 -12.25 -5.61
CA TYR A 196 1.88 -11.39 -4.67
C TYR A 196 1.11 -11.23 -3.36
N SER A 197 -0.18 -10.91 -3.43
CA SER A 197 -1.01 -10.67 -2.25
C SER A 197 -1.15 -11.91 -1.37
N VAL A 198 -1.35 -13.09 -1.96
CA VAL A 198 -1.43 -14.35 -1.21
C VAL A 198 -0.13 -14.62 -0.44
N ILE A 199 1.02 -14.45 -1.10
CA ILE A 199 2.32 -14.70 -0.46
C ILE A 199 2.60 -13.65 0.63
N MET A 200 2.36 -12.36 0.33
CA MET A 200 2.58 -11.29 1.31
C MET A 200 1.65 -11.39 2.52
N SER A 201 0.40 -11.85 2.32
CA SER A 201 -0.52 -12.14 3.43
C SER A 201 -0.03 -13.32 4.29
N GLY A 202 0.47 -14.39 3.66
CA GLY A 202 1.08 -15.50 4.38
C GLY A 202 2.31 -15.06 5.20
N LEU A 203 3.18 -14.25 4.60
CA LEU A 203 4.34 -13.67 5.30
C LEU A 203 3.92 -12.72 6.44
N LEU A 204 2.82 -11.98 6.27
CA LEU A 204 2.27 -11.13 7.33
C LEU A 204 1.80 -11.97 8.53
N LEU A 205 1.07 -13.04 8.29
CA LEU A 205 0.62 -13.94 9.37
C LEU A 205 1.81 -14.50 10.15
N ILE A 206 2.87 -14.92 9.45
CA ILE A 206 4.11 -15.38 10.09
C ILE A 206 4.78 -14.23 10.87
N ALA A 207 4.81 -13.02 10.31
CA ALA A 207 5.41 -11.85 10.94
C ALA A 207 4.69 -11.40 12.23
N MET A 208 3.41 -11.71 12.36
CA MET A 208 2.63 -11.39 13.56
C MET A 208 2.90 -12.34 14.74
N THR A 209 3.43 -13.55 14.50
CA THR A 209 3.64 -14.55 15.57
C THR A 209 4.67 -14.12 16.63
N PRO A 210 5.84 -13.50 16.31
CA PRO A 210 6.81 -13.07 17.30
C PRO A 210 6.48 -11.68 17.86
N LEU A 211 5.35 -11.52 18.58
CA LEU A 211 4.96 -10.26 19.25
C LEU A 211 5.05 -9.03 18.33
N LEU A 212 4.63 -9.18 17.05
CA LEU A 212 4.68 -8.13 16.03
C LEU A 212 6.12 -7.69 15.62
N ALA A 213 7.19 -8.26 16.19
CA ALA A 213 8.57 -7.91 15.80
C ALA A 213 8.86 -8.22 14.33
N GLY A 214 8.19 -9.23 13.76
CA GLY A 214 8.28 -9.55 12.33
C GLY A 214 7.77 -8.44 11.41
N LEU A 215 6.93 -7.52 11.90
CA LEU A 215 6.46 -6.37 11.11
C LEU A 215 7.60 -5.44 10.73
N LEU A 216 8.63 -5.31 11.56
CA LEU A 216 9.81 -4.50 11.25
C LEU A 216 10.59 -5.04 10.04
N LEU A 217 10.45 -6.32 9.74
CA LEU A 217 11.01 -6.94 8.53
C LEU A 217 10.00 -6.96 7.38
N TRP A 218 8.73 -7.23 7.68
CA TRP A 218 7.67 -7.30 6.67
C TRP A 218 7.39 -5.94 6.02
N MET A 219 7.37 -4.84 6.79
CA MET A 219 7.09 -3.50 6.27
C MET A 219 8.09 -3.04 5.21
N PRO A 220 9.43 -3.08 5.43
CA PRO A 220 10.36 -2.71 4.37
C PRO A 220 10.23 -3.63 3.15
N LEU A 221 10.00 -4.94 3.36
CA LEU A 221 9.82 -5.87 2.26
C LEU A 221 8.59 -5.53 1.42
N ALA A 222 7.46 -5.15 2.05
CA ALA A 222 6.25 -4.72 1.36
C ALA A 222 6.49 -3.46 0.52
N VAL A 223 7.19 -2.47 1.06
CA VAL A 223 7.49 -1.23 0.34
C VAL A 223 8.46 -1.47 -0.81
N ILE A 224 9.55 -2.20 -0.57
CA ILE A 224 10.55 -2.51 -1.61
C ILE A 224 9.92 -3.36 -2.72
N SER A 225 9.02 -4.29 -2.38
CA SER A 225 8.32 -5.11 -3.40
C SER A 225 7.33 -4.28 -4.23
N THR A 226 6.77 -3.22 -3.67
CA THR A 226 6.01 -2.24 -4.46
C THR A 226 6.92 -1.51 -5.46
N TYR A 227 8.16 -1.18 -5.09
CA TYR A 227 9.14 -0.60 -6.00
C TYR A 227 9.57 -1.57 -7.11
N THR A 228 9.86 -2.84 -6.78
CA THR A 228 10.25 -3.83 -7.79
C THR A 228 9.10 -4.14 -8.75
N SER A 229 7.86 -4.22 -8.26
CA SER A 229 6.68 -4.39 -9.09
C SER A 229 6.42 -3.17 -9.99
N TYR A 230 6.63 -1.95 -9.46
CA TYR A 230 6.55 -0.71 -10.22
C TYR A 230 7.50 -0.72 -11.41
N LYS A 231 8.76 -1.06 -11.21
CA LYS A 231 9.78 -1.15 -12.29
C LYS A 231 9.41 -2.17 -13.36
N ASP A 232 8.79 -3.27 -12.97
CA ASP A 232 8.43 -4.34 -13.88
C ASP A 232 7.18 -4.02 -14.70
N VAL A 233 6.21 -3.33 -14.11
CA VAL A 233 4.92 -3.01 -14.72
C VAL A 233 5.02 -1.73 -15.58
N PHE A 234 5.88 -0.78 -15.22
CA PHE A 234 6.02 0.50 -15.94
C PHE A 234 7.33 0.56 -16.71
N VAL A 235 7.23 0.54 -18.03
CA VAL A 235 8.38 0.69 -18.94
C VAL A 235 8.47 2.14 -19.38
N ARG A 236 9.67 2.71 -19.26
CA ARG A 236 9.95 4.04 -19.83
C ARG A 236 10.15 3.91 -21.35
N ALA A 237 9.69 4.92 -22.09
CA ALA A 237 9.83 4.93 -23.55
C ALA A 237 11.30 4.88 -24.03
N THR A 238 12.25 5.29 -23.16
CA THR A 238 13.70 5.20 -23.43
C THR A 238 14.22 3.76 -23.41
N ASP A 239 13.65 2.89 -22.59
CA ASP A 239 14.10 1.49 -22.47
C ASP A 239 13.67 0.65 -23.69
N GLU A 240 12.55 1.01 -24.34
CA GLU A 240 12.10 0.35 -25.57
C GLU A 240 13.02 0.64 -26.76
N SER A 241 13.59 1.85 -26.84
CA SER A 241 14.50 2.22 -27.92
C SER A 241 15.84 1.48 -27.84
N ASP A 242 16.28 1.12 -26.63
CA ASP A 242 17.53 0.37 -26.43
C ASP A 242 17.32 -1.14 -26.62
N MET A 243 16.12 -1.67 -26.30
CA MET A 243 15.78 -3.08 -26.58
C MET A 243 15.46 -3.35 -28.06
N ALA A 244 15.11 -2.32 -28.83
CA ALA A 244 14.79 -2.43 -30.25
C ALA A 244 16.03 -2.22 -31.17
N ARG A 245 17.22 -1.94 -30.61
CA ARG A 245 18.47 -1.89 -31.40
C ARG A 245 19.03 -3.32 -31.55
N PRO A 246 19.00 -3.89 -32.76
CA PRO A 246 19.70 -5.16 -33.03
C PRO A 246 21.22 -4.88 -32.90
N GLY A 247 21.88 -5.65 -32.02
CA GLY A 247 23.33 -5.69 -31.90
C GLY A 247 24.01 -6.31 -33.13
#